data_cc1e30c8b638109faa02079943e6cdcc
#
_entry.id   cc1e30c8b638109faa02079943e6cdcc
#
_cell.length_a   1.000
_cell.length_b   1.000
_cell.length_c   1.000
_cell.angle_alpha   90.00
_cell.angle_beta   90.00
_cell.angle_gamma   90.00
#
_symmetry.space_group_name_H-M   'P 1'
#
loop_
_entity.id
_entity.type
_entity.pdbx_description
1 polymer ?
#
loop_
_entity_poly.entity_id
_entity_poly.type
_entity_poly.pdbx_seq_one_letter_code
_entity_poly.pdbx_strand_id
1 'polypeptide(L)'
;MSNRPETNKQSCPVYKKCGGCQLQNLSYPEQLEFKQRKVEKLLKRFCAVEKIIGMKTPYHYRNKVQAAFYTDKKGKIISGVYQSGSHHVVGIDSCQTEDVIADKIIVAVRKLLPSFRMTTYNEDTGKGFLRHILVKRGFATNQIMLVLVTGTPVFPSKNNFVKAILKQFPEITTIVQNINPYRTNLVLGDNQKVLYGKGYIEDILCGCRFRISPKSFYQINPVQTEVLYGKAIEFANLKGNETVLDTYCGIGTIGIIAAKSGAGNVIGAELNGDAVRDAIVNARANNLKNIRFYKADAGEFMREAADEDEKPDVVFMDPPRAGSDRKFLDSLIKMSPKKVVYVSCNPETLARDLAYLTQNSPYKAQKIQPVDMFPHTAHVETVVILNRNV
;
A
#
# COMPACT_ATOMS: atom_id res chain seq x y z
N MET A 1 -34.21 15.58 -25.75
CA MET A 1 -33.51 14.30 -25.94
C MET A 1 -32.28 14.30 -25.03
N SER A 2 -32.29 13.59 -23.91
CA SER A 2 -31.23 13.60 -22.92
C SER A 2 -30.12 12.69 -23.40
N ASN A 3 -28.96 13.27 -23.78
CA ASN A 3 -27.73 12.54 -23.97
C ASN A 3 -27.29 11.97 -22.61
N ARG A 4 -27.68 10.74 -22.29
CA ARG A 4 -26.99 9.96 -21.27
C ARG A 4 -25.61 9.62 -21.83
N PRO A 5 -24.51 9.95 -21.15
CA PRO A 5 -23.19 9.51 -21.59
C PRO A 5 -23.17 7.98 -21.63
N GLU A 6 -22.56 7.43 -22.68
CA GLU A 6 -22.39 5.99 -22.85
C GLU A 6 -21.83 5.36 -21.58
N THR A 7 -22.65 4.57 -20.91
CA THR A 7 -22.19 3.72 -19.81
C THR A 7 -21.15 2.77 -20.37
N ASN A 8 -19.93 2.88 -19.88
CA ASN A 8 -18.79 2.07 -20.30
C ASN A 8 -19.16 0.58 -20.16
N LYS A 9 -19.43 -0.08 -21.31
CA LYS A 9 -20.05 -1.41 -21.42
C LYS A 9 -19.14 -2.59 -21.01
N GLN A 10 -18.01 -2.35 -20.40
CA GLN A 10 -17.15 -3.42 -19.87
C GLN A 10 -17.25 -3.51 -18.34
N SER A 11 -18.42 -3.88 -17.83
CA SER A 11 -18.51 -4.24 -16.43
C SER A 11 -17.72 -5.53 -16.16
N CYS A 12 -16.92 -5.55 -15.10
CA CYS A 12 -16.19 -6.74 -14.68
C CYS A 12 -17.17 -7.90 -14.44
N PRO A 13 -17.02 -9.07 -15.11
CA PRO A 13 -17.99 -10.16 -15.05
C PRO A 13 -18.14 -10.77 -13.66
N VAL A 14 -17.18 -10.54 -12.77
CA VAL A 14 -17.15 -11.14 -11.42
C VAL A 14 -17.33 -10.11 -10.30
N TYR A 15 -17.59 -8.83 -10.60
CA TYR A 15 -17.57 -7.77 -9.58
C TYR A 15 -18.54 -8.02 -8.41
N LYS A 16 -19.72 -8.57 -8.69
CA LYS A 16 -20.73 -8.92 -7.66
C LYS A 16 -20.27 -10.04 -6.70
N LYS A 17 -19.38 -10.93 -7.17
CA LYS A 17 -18.87 -12.07 -6.40
C LYS A 17 -17.52 -11.74 -5.74
N CYS A 18 -16.64 -11.04 -6.45
CA CYS A 18 -15.32 -10.66 -5.99
C CYS A 18 -15.35 -9.64 -4.85
N GLY A 19 -16.27 -8.65 -4.91
CA GLY A 19 -16.39 -7.60 -3.88
C GLY A 19 -15.23 -6.59 -3.82
N GLY A 20 -14.25 -6.69 -4.71
CA GLY A 20 -13.07 -5.81 -4.72
C GLY A 20 -13.36 -4.37 -5.16
N CYS A 21 -14.41 -4.16 -5.96
CA CYS A 21 -14.77 -2.87 -6.56
C CYS A 21 -16.22 -2.51 -6.22
N GLN A 22 -16.44 -1.56 -5.30
CA GLN A 22 -17.78 -1.19 -4.84
C GLN A 22 -18.49 -0.21 -5.79
N LEU A 23 -17.74 0.53 -6.62
CA LEU A 23 -18.26 1.58 -7.51
C LEU A 23 -18.16 1.23 -9.00
N GLN A 24 -18.01 -0.05 -9.33
CA GLN A 24 -17.87 -0.53 -10.72
C GLN A 24 -19.06 -0.20 -11.63
N ASN A 25 -20.22 0.04 -11.05
CA ASN A 25 -21.46 0.40 -11.75
C ASN A 25 -21.57 1.88 -12.09
N LEU A 26 -20.66 2.72 -11.56
CA LEU A 26 -20.59 4.16 -11.82
C LEU A 26 -19.55 4.47 -12.88
N SER A 27 -19.77 5.49 -13.70
CA SER A 27 -18.74 6.06 -14.54
C SER A 27 -17.64 6.69 -13.67
N TYR A 28 -16.44 6.85 -14.21
CA TYR A 28 -15.34 7.35 -13.41
C TYR A 28 -15.56 8.78 -12.86
N PRO A 29 -16.15 9.73 -13.60
CA PRO A 29 -16.56 11.01 -13.04
C PRO A 29 -17.55 10.89 -11.87
N GLU A 30 -18.55 10.00 -11.97
CA GLU A 30 -19.50 9.75 -10.88
C GLU A 30 -18.84 9.14 -9.65
N GLN A 31 -17.81 8.27 -9.83
CA GLN A 31 -17.01 7.74 -8.72
C GLN A 31 -16.26 8.86 -8.00
N LEU A 32 -15.66 9.80 -8.74
CA LEU A 32 -14.96 10.96 -8.18
C LEU A 32 -15.94 11.86 -7.42
N GLU A 33 -17.13 12.12 -7.96
CA GLU A 33 -18.15 12.91 -7.29
C GLU A 33 -18.65 12.23 -5.99
N PHE A 34 -18.85 10.91 -6.02
CA PHE A 34 -19.20 10.14 -4.83
C PHE A 34 -18.15 10.30 -3.72
N LYS A 35 -16.87 10.17 -4.06
CA LYS A 35 -15.74 10.31 -3.13
C LYS A 35 -15.60 11.75 -2.62
N GLN A 36 -15.75 12.74 -3.50
CA GLN A 36 -15.74 14.15 -3.14
C GLN A 36 -16.80 14.45 -2.08
N ARG A 37 -18.06 14.08 -2.36
CA ARG A 37 -19.18 14.29 -1.42
C ARG A 37 -18.96 13.59 -0.07
N LYS A 38 -18.36 12.37 -0.09
CA LYS A 38 -18.03 11.64 1.13
C LYS A 38 -17.04 12.44 1.99
N VAL A 39 -15.96 12.96 1.41
CA VAL A 39 -14.94 13.73 2.13
C VAL A 39 -15.51 15.07 2.60
N GLU A 40 -16.23 15.80 1.75
CA GLU A 40 -16.88 17.06 2.12
C GLU A 40 -17.84 16.91 3.29
N LYS A 41 -18.68 15.88 3.28
CA LYS A 41 -19.63 15.61 4.37
C LYS A 41 -18.93 15.50 5.73
N LEU A 42 -17.74 14.90 5.77
CA LEU A 42 -17.01 14.62 6.99
C LEU A 42 -16.07 15.77 7.40
N LEU A 43 -15.43 16.43 6.44
CA LEU A 43 -14.27 17.27 6.70
C LEU A 43 -14.50 18.76 6.43
N LYS A 44 -15.53 19.20 5.70
CA LYS A 44 -15.78 20.62 5.38
C LYS A 44 -15.94 21.52 6.59
N ARG A 45 -16.25 20.94 7.76
CA ARG A 45 -16.36 21.69 9.02
C ARG A 45 -15.01 22.21 9.54
N PHE A 46 -13.89 21.65 9.09
CA PHE A 46 -12.55 22.03 9.51
C PHE A 46 -11.95 23.13 8.59
N CYS A 47 -12.08 22.95 7.27
CA CYS A 47 -11.82 23.96 6.25
C CYS A 47 -12.43 23.53 4.90
N ALA A 48 -12.29 24.35 3.87
CA ALA A 48 -12.73 23.99 2.52
C ALA A 48 -11.99 22.74 2.02
N VAL A 49 -12.75 21.82 1.40
CA VAL A 49 -12.20 20.62 0.76
C VAL A 49 -11.90 20.94 -0.69
N GLU A 50 -10.67 20.75 -1.10
CA GLU A 50 -10.25 20.92 -2.48
C GLU A 50 -10.89 19.85 -3.40
N LYS A 51 -10.93 20.13 -4.70
CA LYS A 51 -11.45 19.18 -5.68
C LYS A 51 -10.59 17.92 -5.69
N ILE A 52 -11.23 16.75 -5.63
CA ILE A 52 -10.54 15.46 -5.66
C ILE A 52 -9.66 15.32 -6.90
N ILE A 53 -8.45 14.85 -6.71
CA ILE A 53 -7.55 14.54 -7.82
C ILE A 53 -7.79 13.10 -8.26
N GLY A 54 -8.36 12.94 -9.46
CA GLY A 54 -8.60 11.66 -10.10
C GLY A 54 -7.38 11.12 -10.84
N MET A 55 -7.47 9.87 -11.26
CA MET A 55 -6.43 9.20 -12.06
C MET A 55 -6.74 9.35 -13.56
N LYS A 56 -5.73 9.66 -14.38
CA LYS A 56 -5.91 9.82 -15.83
C LYS A 56 -6.34 8.51 -16.49
N THR A 57 -5.75 7.39 -16.09
CA THR A 57 -6.08 6.04 -16.58
C THR A 57 -6.43 5.16 -15.39
N PRO A 58 -7.71 5.06 -14.99
CA PRO A 58 -8.13 4.42 -13.74
C PRO A 58 -8.17 2.88 -13.81
N TYR A 59 -7.32 2.28 -14.63
CA TYR A 59 -7.25 0.84 -14.86
C TYR A 59 -5.82 0.32 -14.69
N HIS A 60 -5.69 -0.96 -14.31
CA HIS A 60 -4.40 -1.69 -14.24
C HIS A 60 -3.33 -1.00 -13.39
N TYR A 61 -3.77 -0.28 -12.37
CA TYR A 61 -2.91 0.54 -11.53
C TYR A 61 -2.28 -0.21 -10.35
N ARG A 62 -2.80 -1.40 -10.01
CA ARG A 62 -2.30 -2.17 -8.87
C ARG A 62 -0.99 -2.86 -9.21
N ASN A 63 0.10 -2.37 -8.65
CA ASN A 63 1.45 -2.94 -8.79
C ASN A 63 1.69 -4.18 -7.90
N LYS A 64 0.75 -4.48 -7.00
CA LYS A 64 0.76 -5.67 -6.14
C LYS A 64 -0.53 -6.44 -6.34
N VAL A 65 -0.41 -7.66 -6.83
CA VAL A 65 -1.51 -8.58 -7.10
C VAL A 65 -1.31 -9.85 -6.26
N GLN A 66 -2.39 -10.28 -5.62
CA GLN A 66 -2.39 -11.47 -4.79
C GLN A 66 -3.54 -12.38 -5.19
N ALA A 67 -3.24 -13.66 -5.42
CA ALA A 67 -4.23 -14.68 -5.73
C ALA A 67 -4.13 -15.88 -4.78
N ALA A 68 -5.27 -16.33 -4.28
CA ALA A 68 -5.42 -17.62 -3.61
C ALA A 68 -5.55 -18.74 -4.64
N PHE A 69 -5.09 -19.93 -4.31
CA PHE A 69 -5.17 -21.12 -5.15
C PHE A 69 -6.04 -22.17 -4.48
N TYR A 70 -6.95 -22.73 -5.25
CA TYR A 70 -7.93 -23.70 -4.79
C TYR A 70 -8.17 -24.77 -5.85
N THR A 71 -8.38 -26.03 -5.43
CA THR A 71 -8.84 -27.11 -6.31
C THR A 71 -10.31 -27.40 -5.99
N ASP A 72 -11.17 -27.23 -6.99
CA ASP A 72 -12.59 -27.47 -6.84
C ASP A 72 -12.93 -28.99 -6.73
N LYS A 73 -14.20 -29.30 -6.45
CA LYS A 73 -14.68 -30.69 -6.32
C LYS A 73 -14.51 -31.53 -7.59
N LYS A 74 -14.31 -30.91 -8.74
CA LYS A 74 -14.07 -31.55 -10.06
C LYS A 74 -12.59 -31.70 -10.38
N GLY A 75 -11.69 -31.32 -9.46
CA GLY A 75 -10.24 -31.39 -9.64
C GLY A 75 -9.67 -30.21 -10.44
N LYS A 76 -10.46 -29.20 -10.79
CA LYS A 76 -9.99 -28.02 -11.52
C LYS A 76 -9.30 -27.05 -10.58
N ILE A 77 -8.08 -26.64 -10.92
CA ILE A 77 -7.35 -25.61 -10.18
C ILE A 77 -7.86 -24.22 -10.59
N ILE A 78 -8.22 -23.41 -9.58
CA ILE A 78 -8.72 -22.05 -9.71
C ILE A 78 -7.75 -21.12 -8.99
N SER A 79 -7.48 -19.94 -9.55
CA SER A 79 -6.77 -18.85 -8.89
C SER A 79 -7.60 -17.59 -8.89
N GLY A 80 -7.56 -16.81 -7.82
CA GLY A 80 -8.34 -15.58 -7.69
C GLY A 80 -8.39 -15.08 -6.26
N VAL A 81 -9.53 -14.50 -5.87
CA VAL A 81 -9.71 -13.94 -4.53
C VAL A 81 -10.76 -14.71 -3.74
N TYR A 82 -10.64 -14.72 -2.42
CA TYR A 82 -11.69 -15.27 -1.56
C TYR A 82 -12.95 -14.41 -1.63
N GLN A 83 -14.08 -15.05 -1.81
CA GLN A 83 -15.37 -14.42 -1.58
C GLN A 83 -15.49 -14.06 -0.11
N SER A 84 -15.97 -12.84 0.15
CA SER A 84 -16.10 -12.32 1.53
C SER A 84 -16.80 -13.32 2.46
N GLY A 85 -16.18 -13.56 3.63
CA GLY A 85 -16.72 -14.44 4.66
C GLY A 85 -16.65 -15.95 4.33
N SER A 86 -15.88 -16.36 3.32
CA SER A 86 -15.75 -17.77 2.93
C SER A 86 -14.36 -18.15 2.44
N HIS A 87 -14.05 -19.46 2.39
CA HIS A 87 -12.87 -20.01 1.71
C HIS A 87 -13.13 -20.32 0.22
N HIS A 88 -14.27 -19.89 -0.32
CA HIS A 88 -14.55 -20.07 -1.75
C HIS A 88 -13.74 -19.07 -2.58
N VAL A 89 -12.98 -19.57 -3.55
CA VAL A 89 -12.18 -18.73 -4.46
C VAL A 89 -13.00 -18.36 -5.69
N VAL A 90 -13.21 -17.07 -5.90
CA VAL A 90 -13.76 -16.53 -7.16
C VAL A 90 -12.62 -16.51 -8.18
N GLY A 91 -12.75 -17.31 -9.24
CA GLY A 91 -11.74 -17.40 -10.30
C GLY A 91 -11.59 -16.07 -11.05
N ILE A 92 -10.35 -15.60 -11.19
CA ILE A 92 -10.00 -14.38 -11.90
C ILE A 92 -8.84 -14.70 -12.85
N ASP A 93 -9.05 -14.49 -14.14
CA ASP A 93 -8.03 -14.65 -15.16
C ASP A 93 -7.49 -13.30 -15.64
N SER A 94 -8.28 -12.24 -15.49
CA SER A 94 -7.92 -10.86 -15.76
C SER A 94 -8.76 -9.93 -14.90
N CYS A 95 -8.12 -8.91 -14.35
CA CYS A 95 -8.76 -7.90 -13.49
C CYS A 95 -8.52 -6.49 -14.06
N GLN A 96 -9.56 -5.67 -14.07
CA GLN A 96 -9.47 -4.29 -14.60
C GLN A 96 -8.61 -3.36 -13.73
N THR A 97 -8.36 -3.70 -12.47
CA THR A 97 -7.56 -2.87 -11.56
C THR A 97 -6.15 -3.39 -11.35
N GLU A 98 -5.91 -4.68 -11.57
CA GLU A 98 -4.63 -5.35 -11.37
C GLU A 98 -3.71 -5.20 -12.57
N ASP A 99 -2.40 -5.27 -12.33
CA ASP A 99 -1.40 -5.26 -13.39
C ASP A 99 -1.57 -6.44 -14.35
N VAL A 100 -1.63 -6.17 -15.64
CA VAL A 100 -1.90 -7.19 -16.69
C VAL A 100 -0.86 -8.29 -16.72
N ILE A 101 0.42 -7.97 -16.45
CA ILE A 101 1.50 -8.96 -16.45
C ILE A 101 1.38 -9.85 -15.22
N ALA A 102 1.00 -9.28 -14.07
CA ALA A 102 0.76 -10.05 -12.85
C ALA A 102 -0.37 -11.08 -13.04
N ASP A 103 -1.49 -10.69 -13.66
CA ASP A 103 -2.59 -11.62 -14.00
C ASP A 103 -2.10 -12.77 -14.88
N LYS A 104 -1.32 -12.45 -15.94
CA LYS A 104 -0.75 -13.46 -16.85
C LYS A 104 0.17 -14.44 -16.13
N ILE A 105 1.03 -13.94 -15.22
CA ILE A 105 1.94 -14.79 -14.43
C ILE A 105 1.14 -15.73 -13.52
N ILE A 106 0.10 -15.23 -12.83
CA ILE A 106 -0.75 -16.05 -11.96
C ILE A 106 -1.43 -17.17 -12.74
N VAL A 107 -2.00 -16.84 -13.92
CA VAL A 107 -2.64 -17.82 -14.81
C VAL A 107 -1.62 -18.85 -15.31
N ALA A 108 -0.42 -18.44 -15.67
CA ALA A 108 0.63 -19.35 -16.13
C ALA A 108 1.09 -20.31 -15.02
N VAL A 109 1.31 -19.80 -13.80
CA VAL A 109 1.63 -20.68 -12.66
C VAL A 109 0.50 -21.68 -12.43
N ARG A 110 -0.78 -21.25 -12.44
CA ARG A 110 -1.92 -22.16 -12.32
C ARG A 110 -1.88 -23.29 -13.35
N LYS A 111 -1.57 -22.98 -14.62
CA LYS A 111 -1.47 -23.95 -15.71
C LYS A 111 -0.27 -24.91 -15.56
N LEU A 112 0.81 -24.47 -14.91
CA LEU A 112 2.00 -25.28 -14.70
C LEU A 112 1.84 -26.30 -13.56
N LEU A 113 1.02 -26.04 -12.55
CA LEU A 113 0.89 -26.91 -11.37
C LEU A 113 0.67 -28.40 -11.68
N PRO A 114 -0.25 -28.78 -12.60
CA PRO A 114 -0.46 -30.19 -12.94
C PRO A 114 0.78 -30.85 -13.54
N SER A 115 1.50 -30.15 -14.41
CA SER A 115 2.71 -30.68 -15.07
C SER A 115 3.85 -30.99 -14.09
N PHE A 116 3.85 -30.31 -12.95
CA PHE A 116 4.82 -30.52 -11.86
C PHE A 116 4.24 -31.35 -10.69
N ARG A 117 3.04 -31.92 -10.84
CA ARG A 117 2.32 -32.65 -9.79
C ARG A 117 2.21 -31.87 -8.48
N MET A 118 2.04 -30.55 -8.57
CA MET A 118 1.88 -29.67 -7.42
C MET A 118 0.40 -29.51 -7.09
N THR A 119 0.05 -29.68 -5.82
CA THR A 119 -1.31 -29.50 -5.30
C THR A 119 -1.53 -28.09 -4.80
N THR A 120 -2.77 -27.63 -4.77
CA THR A 120 -3.14 -26.42 -4.02
C THR A 120 -3.26 -26.76 -2.54
N TYR A 121 -3.04 -25.77 -1.68
CA TYR A 121 -3.25 -25.92 -0.25
C TYR A 121 -4.75 -25.86 0.06
N ASN A 122 -5.20 -26.72 0.97
CA ASN A 122 -6.57 -26.74 1.45
C ASN A 122 -6.60 -26.15 2.87
N GLU A 123 -7.26 -25.00 3.04
CA GLU A 123 -7.30 -24.28 4.31
C GLU A 123 -8.05 -25.04 5.41
N ASP A 124 -9.02 -25.89 5.04
CA ASP A 124 -9.81 -26.67 6.00
C ASP A 124 -9.00 -27.85 6.57
N THR A 125 -8.22 -28.52 5.73
CA THR A 125 -7.42 -29.69 6.13
C THR A 125 -6.00 -29.35 6.54
N GLY A 126 -5.48 -28.17 6.15
CA GLY A 126 -4.08 -27.78 6.36
C GLY A 126 -3.09 -28.54 5.47
N LYS A 127 -3.54 -29.18 4.39
CA LYS A 127 -2.72 -30.00 3.51
C LYS A 127 -2.60 -29.41 2.12
N GLY A 128 -1.48 -29.67 1.45
CA GLY A 128 -1.20 -29.23 0.09
C GLY A 128 0.01 -28.31 0.01
N PHE A 129 0.33 -27.87 -1.20
CA PHE A 129 1.57 -27.15 -1.46
C PHE A 129 1.36 -25.65 -1.67
N LEU A 130 0.73 -25.23 -2.77
CA LEU A 130 0.60 -23.81 -3.13
C LEU A 130 -0.66 -23.18 -2.51
N ARG A 131 -0.48 -22.17 -1.66
CA ARG A 131 -1.56 -21.40 -1.03
C ARG A 131 -1.92 -20.17 -1.82
N HIS A 132 -0.93 -19.29 -1.99
CA HIS A 132 -1.10 -18.00 -2.64
C HIS A 132 0.06 -17.72 -3.59
N ILE A 133 -0.19 -16.82 -4.52
CA ILE A 133 0.84 -16.10 -5.26
C ILE A 133 0.72 -14.62 -4.95
N LEU A 134 1.86 -13.97 -4.78
CA LEU A 134 1.97 -12.53 -4.73
C LEU A 134 2.91 -12.09 -5.86
N VAL A 135 2.43 -11.22 -6.73
CA VAL A 135 3.25 -10.56 -7.75
C VAL A 135 3.39 -9.10 -7.36
N LYS A 136 4.61 -8.59 -7.30
CA LYS A 136 4.90 -7.16 -7.16
C LYS A 136 5.65 -6.68 -8.39
N ARG A 137 5.29 -5.51 -8.89
CA ARG A 137 5.96 -4.87 -10.03
C ARG A 137 6.38 -3.46 -9.69
N GLY A 138 7.64 -3.11 -9.99
CA GLY A 138 8.09 -1.73 -10.05
C GLY A 138 7.63 -1.10 -11.35
N PHE A 139 6.73 -0.14 -11.31
CA PHE A 139 6.16 0.46 -12.53
C PHE A 139 7.17 1.31 -13.30
N ALA A 140 8.07 2.01 -12.61
CA ALA A 140 9.11 2.80 -13.23
C ALA A 140 10.29 1.94 -13.74
N THR A 141 10.59 0.84 -13.05
CA THR A 141 11.75 -0.02 -13.37
C THR A 141 11.39 -1.26 -14.19
N ASN A 142 10.10 -1.60 -14.29
CA ASN A 142 9.57 -2.84 -14.85
C ASN A 142 10.09 -4.13 -14.18
N GLN A 143 10.74 -4.04 -13.02
CA GLN A 143 11.16 -5.21 -12.26
C GLN A 143 9.97 -5.97 -11.69
N ILE A 144 9.99 -7.29 -11.75
CA ILE A 144 8.89 -8.16 -11.30
C ILE A 144 9.40 -9.14 -10.25
N MET A 145 8.71 -9.20 -9.12
CA MET A 145 8.89 -10.21 -8.09
C MET A 145 7.70 -11.16 -8.09
N LEU A 146 7.99 -12.44 -8.21
CA LEU A 146 7.02 -13.53 -7.99
C LEU A 146 7.28 -14.18 -6.63
N VAL A 147 6.31 -14.12 -5.74
CA VAL A 147 6.34 -14.81 -4.44
C VAL A 147 5.36 -15.97 -4.48
N LEU A 148 5.87 -17.18 -4.26
CA LEU A 148 5.09 -18.42 -4.18
C LEU A 148 4.92 -18.75 -2.70
N VAL A 149 3.69 -18.63 -2.18
CA VAL A 149 3.38 -18.94 -0.78
C VAL A 149 2.99 -20.40 -0.67
N THR A 150 3.79 -21.17 0.06
CA THR A 150 3.65 -22.62 0.15
C THR A 150 3.34 -23.08 1.57
N GLY A 151 2.52 -24.14 1.70
CA GLY A 151 2.23 -24.77 2.99
C GLY A 151 3.40 -25.63 3.53
N THR A 152 4.41 -25.92 2.69
CA THR A 152 5.55 -26.76 3.06
C THR A 152 6.87 -26.17 2.58
N PRO A 153 8.00 -26.44 3.27
CA PRO A 153 9.30 -25.93 2.85
C PRO A 153 9.91 -26.66 1.65
N VAL A 154 9.40 -27.87 1.32
CA VAL A 154 9.89 -28.67 0.19
C VAL A 154 9.18 -28.21 -1.07
N PHE A 155 9.95 -27.78 -2.06
CA PHE A 155 9.43 -27.33 -3.36
C PHE A 155 9.68 -28.45 -4.40
N PRO A 156 8.62 -29.14 -4.87
CA PRO A 156 8.78 -30.20 -5.87
C PRO A 156 9.37 -29.67 -7.17
N SER A 157 10.33 -30.39 -7.74
CA SER A 157 10.97 -30.04 -9.04
C SER A 157 11.35 -28.55 -9.18
N LYS A 158 11.79 -27.94 -8.09
CA LYS A 158 12.06 -26.49 -7.96
C LYS A 158 12.77 -25.87 -9.18
N ASN A 159 13.90 -26.44 -9.57
CA ASN A 159 14.74 -25.87 -10.63
C ASN A 159 14.03 -25.90 -11.99
N ASN A 160 13.31 -26.98 -12.28
CA ASN A 160 12.57 -27.13 -13.55
C ASN A 160 11.34 -26.20 -13.57
N PHE A 161 10.65 -26.04 -12.44
CA PHE A 161 9.55 -25.09 -12.33
C PHE A 161 10.02 -23.64 -12.56
N VAL A 162 11.12 -23.24 -11.89
CA VAL A 162 11.72 -21.90 -12.07
C VAL A 162 12.11 -21.68 -13.54
N LYS A 163 12.77 -22.65 -14.18
CA LYS A 163 13.11 -22.56 -15.61
C LYS A 163 11.87 -22.44 -16.50
N ALA A 164 10.79 -23.18 -16.21
CA ALA A 164 9.57 -23.18 -17.00
C ALA A 164 8.84 -21.83 -16.92
N ILE A 165 8.79 -21.19 -15.75
CA ILE A 165 8.15 -19.89 -15.60
C ILE A 165 9.01 -18.77 -16.20
N LEU A 166 10.32 -18.79 -16.02
CA LEU A 166 11.24 -17.81 -16.62
C LEU A 166 11.28 -17.92 -18.16
N LYS A 167 11.06 -19.10 -18.74
CA LYS A 167 10.93 -19.26 -20.20
C LYS A 167 9.70 -18.52 -20.74
N GLN A 168 8.61 -18.45 -19.97
CA GLN A 168 7.37 -17.75 -20.35
C GLN A 168 7.42 -16.25 -20.03
N PHE A 169 8.12 -15.89 -18.94
CA PHE A 169 8.21 -14.51 -18.42
C PHE A 169 9.67 -14.19 -18.08
N PRO A 170 10.52 -13.95 -19.08
CA PRO A 170 11.94 -13.63 -18.86
C PRO A 170 12.15 -12.30 -18.12
N GLU A 171 11.14 -11.44 -18.10
CA GLU A 171 11.13 -10.16 -17.34
C GLU A 171 11.03 -10.34 -15.82
N ILE A 172 10.74 -11.53 -15.30
CA ILE A 172 10.74 -11.77 -13.85
C ILE A 172 12.15 -11.58 -13.30
N THR A 173 12.30 -10.58 -12.45
CA THR A 173 13.58 -10.19 -11.84
C THR A 173 13.98 -11.11 -10.68
N THR A 174 12.99 -11.58 -9.92
CA THR A 174 13.24 -12.45 -8.77
C THR A 174 12.04 -13.34 -8.44
N ILE A 175 12.34 -14.55 -7.95
CA ILE A 175 11.33 -15.51 -7.47
C ILE A 175 11.67 -15.90 -6.05
N VAL A 176 10.70 -15.81 -5.16
CA VAL A 176 10.81 -16.13 -3.73
C VAL A 176 9.78 -17.18 -3.36
N GLN A 177 10.20 -18.22 -2.65
CA GLN A 177 9.29 -19.08 -1.90
C GLN A 177 9.11 -18.49 -0.51
N ASN A 178 7.87 -18.18 -0.15
CA ASN A 178 7.50 -17.87 1.23
C ASN A 178 6.79 -19.10 1.82
N ILE A 179 7.17 -19.49 3.03
CA ILE A 179 6.67 -20.71 3.67
C ILE A 179 5.71 -20.30 4.78
N ASN A 180 4.44 -20.66 4.62
CA ASN A 180 3.40 -20.41 5.59
C ASN A 180 2.62 -21.71 5.87
N PRO A 181 3.06 -22.55 6.83
CA PRO A 181 2.40 -23.80 7.16
C PRO A 181 1.21 -23.64 8.12
N TYR A 182 1.03 -22.43 8.67
CA TYR A 182 0.06 -22.18 9.75
C TYR A 182 -1.35 -21.94 9.22
N ARG A 183 -2.36 -22.33 9.98
CA ARG A 183 -3.75 -21.92 9.75
C ARG A 183 -3.92 -20.48 10.25
N THR A 184 -3.81 -19.54 9.35
CA THR A 184 -3.84 -18.10 9.67
C THR A 184 -4.38 -17.30 8.48
N ASN A 185 -4.98 -16.15 8.77
CA ASN A 185 -5.41 -15.19 7.75
C ASN A 185 -4.23 -14.41 7.16
N LEU A 186 -3.02 -14.52 7.75
CA LEU A 186 -1.82 -13.90 7.18
C LEU A 186 -1.38 -14.68 5.94
N VAL A 187 -1.19 -13.98 4.84
CA VAL A 187 -0.75 -14.59 3.58
C VAL A 187 0.69 -15.04 3.65
N LEU A 188 1.59 -14.15 4.13
CA LEU A 188 3.01 -14.43 4.21
C LEU A 188 3.39 -15.00 5.58
N GLY A 189 4.12 -16.10 5.58
CA GLY A 189 4.78 -16.65 6.76
C GLY A 189 6.13 -16.00 7.04
N ASP A 190 6.81 -16.45 8.09
CA ASP A 190 8.07 -15.84 8.54
C ASP A 190 9.28 -16.28 7.72
N ASN A 191 9.27 -17.50 7.25
CA ASN A 191 10.39 -18.10 6.53
C ASN A 191 10.26 -17.89 5.01
N GLN A 192 11.38 -17.56 4.37
CA GLN A 192 11.43 -17.42 2.91
C GLN A 192 12.76 -17.92 2.34
N LYS A 193 12.73 -18.35 1.08
CA LYS A 193 13.90 -18.79 0.32
C LYS A 193 13.89 -18.09 -1.04
N VAL A 194 15.01 -17.51 -1.44
CA VAL A 194 15.18 -16.97 -2.78
C VAL A 194 15.42 -18.15 -3.72
N LEU A 195 14.57 -18.28 -4.75
CA LEU A 195 14.67 -19.33 -5.77
C LEU A 195 15.39 -18.83 -7.02
N TYR A 196 15.26 -17.52 -7.31
CA TYR A 196 15.92 -16.85 -8.43
C TYR A 196 16.08 -15.37 -8.13
N GLY A 197 17.14 -14.74 -8.62
CA GLY A 197 17.42 -13.33 -8.48
C GLY A 197 17.87 -12.92 -7.07
N LYS A 198 17.59 -11.66 -6.68
CA LYS A 198 18.10 -11.04 -5.43
C LYS A 198 17.16 -11.16 -4.24
N GLY A 199 15.91 -11.62 -4.43
CA GLY A 199 14.89 -11.69 -3.39
C GLY A 199 14.17 -10.36 -3.12
N TYR A 200 14.43 -9.33 -3.92
CA TYR A 200 13.77 -8.02 -3.90
C TYR A 200 13.71 -7.43 -5.30
N ILE A 201 12.87 -6.44 -5.47
CA ILE A 201 12.84 -5.55 -6.63
C ILE A 201 13.08 -4.11 -6.20
N GLU A 202 13.34 -3.24 -7.15
CA GLU A 202 13.43 -1.80 -6.94
C GLU A 202 12.39 -1.07 -7.78
N ASP A 203 11.91 0.06 -7.26
CA ASP A 203 11.08 0.98 -8.02
C ASP A 203 11.52 2.42 -7.78
N ILE A 204 11.01 3.35 -8.60
CA ILE A 204 11.26 4.78 -8.46
C ILE A 204 9.91 5.45 -8.15
N LEU A 205 9.88 6.27 -7.11
CA LEU A 205 8.71 7.02 -6.67
C LEU A 205 9.15 8.43 -6.28
N CYS A 206 8.53 9.46 -6.85
CA CYS A 206 8.93 10.87 -6.65
C CYS A 206 10.44 11.09 -6.86
N GLY A 207 11.04 10.44 -7.84
CA GLY A 207 12.49 10.53 -8.14
C GLY A 207 13.41 9.82 -7.14
N CYS A 208 12.87 9.13 -6.14
CA CYS A 208 13.62 8.34 -5.17
C CYS A 208 13.54 6.85 -5.49
N ARG A 209 14.67 6.13 -5.31
CA ARG A 209 14.75 4.67 -5.50
C ARG A 209 14.38 3.96 -4.21
N PHE A 210 13.49 2.96 -4.33
CA PHE A 210 13.06 2.13 -3.22
C PHE A 210 13.27 0.65 -3.50
N ARG A 211 13.92 -0.04 -2.58
CA ARG A 211 13.96 -1.48 -2.51
C ARG A 211 12.66 -1.99 -1.89
N ILE A 212 12.05 -2.97 -2.54
CA ILE A 212 10.79 -3.58 -2.16
C ILE A 212 11.02 -5.06 -1.93
N SER A 213 10.92 -5.49 -0.67
CA SER A 213 11.03 -6.90 -0.26
C SER A 213 9.66 -7.60 -0.29
N PRO A 214 9.56 -8.93 -0.19
CA PRO A 214 8.27 -9.64 -0.17
C PRO A 214 7.30 -9.11 0.89
N LYS A 215 7.77 -8.84 2.11
CA LYS A 215 6.97 -8.38 3.26
C LYS A 215 6.83 -6.86 3.34
N SER A 216 7.62 -6.06 2.61
CA SER A 216 7.57 -4.59 2.67
C SER A 216 6.20 -4.09 2.20
N PHE A 217 5.63 -3.17 2.95
CA PHE A 217 4.52 -2.36 2.47
C PHE A 217 5.06 -1.37 1.43
N TYR A 218 4.39 -1.27 0.31
CA TYR A 218 4.60 -0.27 -0.73
C TYR A 218 3.24 0.04 -1.34
N GLN A 219 2.96 1.30 -1.59
CA GLN A 219 1.65 1.75 -2.09
C GLN A 219 1.31 1.05 -3.42
N ILE A 220 0.06 0.59 -3.53
CA ILE A 220 -0.35 -0.28 -4.65
C ILE A 220 -0.65 0.46 -5.95
N ASN A 221 -0.72 1.78 -5.93
CA ASN A 221 -0.93 2.64 -7.08
C ASN A 221 0.19 3.68 -7.17
N PRO A 222 1.34 3.35 -7.78
CA PRO A 222 2.50 4.25 -7.79
C PRO A 222 2.19 5.61 -8.42
N VAL A 223 1.39 5.64 -9.49
CA VAL A 223 1.02 6.88 -10.20
C VAL A 223 0.30 7.87 -9.28
N GLN A 224 -0.72 7.39 -8.56
CA GLN A 224 -1.45 8.24 -7.62
C GLN A 224 -0.69 8.46 -6.31
N THR A 225 0.24 7.59 -5.95
CA THR A 225 1.12 7.80 -4.79
C THR A 225 2.05 8.99 -5.02
N GLU A 226 2.57 9.17 -6.24
CA GLU A 226 3.36 10.38 -6.58
C GLU A 226 2.53 11.65 -6.42
N VAL A 227 1.25 11.61 -6.81
CA VAL A 227 0.32 12.74 -6.62
C VAL A 227 0.07 12.98 -5.12
N LEU A 228 -0.23 11.92 -4.37
CA LEU A 228 -0.53 11.98 -2.93
C LEU A 228 0.66 12.53 -2.13
N TYR A 229 1.84 11.93 -2.33
CA TYR A 229 3.04 12.35 -1.61
C TYR A 229 3.58 13.70 -2.12
N GLY A 230 3.43 13.99 -3.42
CA GLY A 230 3.70 15.32 -3.96
C GLY A 230 2.87 16.41 -3.26
N LYS A 231 1.57 16.15 -3.02
CA LYS A 231 0.72 17.07 -2.25
C LYS A 231 1.11 17.15 -0.77
N ALA A 232 1.50 16.05 -0.15
CA ALA A 232 1.97 16.06 1.23
C ALA A 232 3.25 16.91 1.39
N ILE A 233 4.21 16.78 0.48
CA ILE A 233 5.44 17.59 0.46
C ILE A 233 5.15 19.07 0.13
N GLU A 234 4.26 19.33 -0.86
CA GLU A 234 3.80 20.70 -1.17
C GLU A 234 3.21 21.39 0.07
N PHE A 235 2.37 20.67 0.83
CA PHE A 235 1.74 21.20 2.03
C PHE A 235 2.75 21.43 3.17
N ALA A 236 3.74 20.56 3.31
CA ALA A 236 4.83 20.75 4.27
C ALA A 236 5.62 22.02 4.00
N ASN A 237 5.78 22.42 2.71
CA ASN A 237 6.47 23.63 2.27
C ASN A 237 7.84 23.79 2.97
N LEU A 238 8.71 22.79 2.79
CA LEU A 238 10.03 22.69 3.41
C LEU A 238 10.98 23.78 2.87
N LYS A 239 11.81 24.37 3.72
CA LYS A 239 12.73 25.48 3.41
C LYS A 239 14.20 25.13 3.55
N GLY A 240 14.53 23.93 4.06
CA GLY A 240 15.90 23.43 4.13
C GLY A 240 16.50 23.29 5.55
N ASN A 241 15.85 23.78 6.57
CA ASN A 241 16.33 23.75 7.95
C ASN A 241 15.40 23.01 8.93
N GLU A 242 14.27 22.50 8.42
CA GLU A 242 13.30 21.83 9.27
C GLU A 242 13.79 20.47 9.76
N THR A 243 13.49 20.17 11.03
CA THR A 243 13.46 18.81 11.54
C THR A 243 12.10 18.22 11.27
N VAL A 244 12.09 17.15 10.47
CA VAL A 244 10.90 16.42 10.04
C VAL A 244 10.80 15.09 10.75
N LEU A 245 9.63 14.76 11.28
CA LEU A 245 9.33 13.47 11.87
C LEU A 245 8.32 12.71 10.99
N ASP A 246 8.66 11.50 10.55
CA ASP A 246 7.81 10.55 9.82
C ASP A 246 7.43 9.39 10.76
N THR A 247 6.21 9.43 11.31
CA THR A 247 5.82 8.62 12.47
C THR A 247 5.30 7.23 12.15
N TYR A 248 5.01 6.92 10.91
CA TYR A 248 4.59 5.60 10.39
C TYR A 248 5.38 5.31 9.11
N CYS A 249 6.71 5.38 9.21
CA CYS A 249 7.53 5.56 8.01
C CYS A 249 7.61 4.35 7.07
N GLY A 250 7.23 3.15 7.51
CA GLY A 250 7.32 1.94 6.69
C GLY A 250 8.75 1.72 6.18
N ILE A 251 8.91 1.59 4.87
CA ILE A 251 10.23 1.51 4.21
C ILE A 251 10.87 2.89 3.96
N GLY A 252 10.39 3.92 4.67
CA GLY A 252 10.92 5.28 4.64
C GLY A 252 10.41 6.14 3.48
N THR A 253 9.27 5.82 2.89
CA THR A 253 8.84 6.47 1.63
C THR A 253 8.64 7.97 1.79
N ILE A 254 7.84 8.44 2.73
CA ILE A 254 7.56 9.87 2.93
C ILE A 254 8.82 10.59 3.43
N GLY A 255 9.48 10.03 4.45
CA GLY A 255 10.69 10.64 5.03
C GLY A 255 11.83 10.80 4.03
N ILE A 256 12.08 9.80 3.16
CA ILE A 256 13.10 9.86 2.11
C ILE A 256 12.74 10.93 1.07
N ILE A 257 11.47 11.00 0.65
CA ILE A 257 11.01 12.03 -0.27
C ILE A 257 11.14 13.42 0.37
N ALA A 258 10.79 13.58 1.66
CA ALA A 258 10.96 14.83 2.40
C ALA A 258 12.44 15.26 2.48
N ALA A 259 13.36 14.32 2.82
CA ALA A 259 14.79 14.58 2.85
C ALA A 259 15.34 15.00 1.47
N LYS A 260 14.87 14.34 0.39
CA LYS A 260 15.23 14.68 -0.98
C LYS A 260 14.65 16.04 -1.42
N SER A 261 13.51 16.42 -0.86
CA SER A 261 12.81 17.69 -1.13
C SER A 261 13.31 18.86 -0.28
N GLY A 262 14.41 18.67 0.47
CA GLY A 262 15.11 19.74 1.16
C GLY A 262 14.82 19.84 2.65
N ALA A 263 14.30 18.82 3.33
CA ALA A 263 14.27 18.79 4.80
C ALA A 263 15.70 18.86 5.37
N GLY A 264 15.91 19.63 6.45
CA GLY A 264 17.22 19.77 7.10
C GLY A 264 17.63 18.47 7.78
N ASN A 265 16.76 17.89 8.57
CA ASN A 265 16.92 16.59 9.23
C ASN A 265 15.62 15.80 9.21
N VAL A 266 15.70 14.48 9.06
CA VAL A 266 14.50 13.61 9.05
C VAL A 266 14.69 12.47 10.03
N ILE A 267 13.64 12.19 10.80
CA ILE A 267 13.57 11.09 11.74
C ILE A 267 12.38 10.23 11.37
N GLY A 268 12.57 8.93 11.13
CA GLY A 268 11.49 7.99 10.84
C GLY A 268 11.31 6.98 11.97
N ALA A 269 10.06 6.71 12.36
CA ALA A 269 9.71 5.67 13.33
C ALA A 269 8.80 4.61 12.67
N GLU A 270 9.09 3.32 12.92
CA GLU A 270 8.34 2.19 12.36
C GLU A 270 8.46 0.97 13.27
N LEU A 271 7.33 0.31 13.52
CA LEU A 271 7.26 -0.86 14.40
C LEU A 271 7.94 -2.10 13.79
N ASN A 272 7.81 -2.27 12.48
CA ASN A 272 8.33 -3.45 11.77
C ASN A 272 9.83 -3.31 11.48
N GLY A 273 10.65 -4.08 12.20
CA GLY A 273 12.13 -4.05 12.03
C GLY A 273 12.62 -4.42 10.63
N ASP A 274 11.87 -5.21 9.84
CA ASP A 274 12.21 -5.51 8.43
C ASP A 274 12.03 -4.26 7.57
N ALA A 275 10.95 -3.51 7.80
CA ALA A 275 10.69 -2.26 7.12
C ALA A 275 11.73 -1.19 7.47
N VAL A 276 12.15 -1.09 8.75
CA VAL A 276 13.24 -0.20 9.17
C VAL A 276 14.55 -0.54 8.46
N ARG A 277 14.89 -1.84 8.33
CA ARG A 277 16.10 -2.25 7.58
C ARG A 277 16.01 -1.83 6.10
N ASP A 278 14.86 -2.03 5.47
CA ASP A 278 14.63 -1.58 4.09
C ASP A 278 14.70 -0.03 4.00
N ALA A 279 14.16 0.72 4.97
CA ALA A 279 14.24 2.19 5.02
C ALA A 279 15.69 2.69 5.07
N ILE A 280 16.54 2.08 5.90
CA ILE A 280 17.98 2.43 5.98
C ILE A 280 18.68 2.16 4.64
N VAL A 281 18.38 1.02 4.00
CA VAL A 281 18.93 0.69 2.68
C VAL A 281 18.46 1.70 1.63
N ASN A 282 17.19 2.07 1.67
CA ASN A 282 16.58 3.03 0.76
C ASN A 282 17.18 4.44 0.90
N ALA A 283 17.42 4.91 2.13
CA ALA A 283 18.08 6.19 2.36
C ALA A 283 19.50 6.21 1.76
N ARG A 284 20.27 5.14 1.96
CA ARG A 284 21.61 4.99 1.38
C ARG A 284 21.57 4.95 -0.15
N ALA A 285 20.60 4.24 -0.74
CA ALA A 285 20.43 4.16 -2.19
C ALA A 285 20.09 5.52 -2.84
N ASN A 286 19.57 6.46 -2.05
CA ASN A 286 19.29 7.83 -2.47
C ASN A 286 20.38 8.85 -2.03
N ASN A 287 21.50 8.38 -1.50
CA ASN A 287 22.63 9.21 -1.03
C ASN A 287 22.25 10.21 0.08
N LEU A 288 21.25 9.88 0.90
CA LEU A 288 20.81 10.74 2.00
C LEU A 288 21.60 10.46 3.27
N LYS A 289 22.11 11.53 3.91
CA LYS A 289 22.88 11.46 5.17
C LYS A 289 22.13 12.13 6.32
N ASN A 290 21.09 12.90 6.02
CA ASN A 290 20.29 13.69 6.95
C ASN A 290 19.00 12.97 7.38
N ILE A 291 18.96 11.66 7.34
CA ILE A 291 17.81 10.86 7.74
C ILE A 291 18.22 9.67 8.62
N ARG A 292 17.45 9.42 9.68
CA ARG A 292 17.62 8.29 10.60
C ARG A 292 16.31 7.58 10.81
N PHE A 293 16.37 6.26 11.05
CA PHE A 293 15.19 5.44 11.28
C PHE A 293 15.32 4.65 12.58
N TYR A 294 14.22 4.57 13.32
CA TYR A 294 14.12 3.89 14.60
C TYR A 294 13.04 2.80 14.53
N LYS A 295 13.35 1.62 15.10
CA LYS A 295 12.34 0.59 15.33
C LYS A 295 11.61 0.92 16.62
N ALA A 296 10.42 1.47 16.50
CA ALA A 296 9.59 1.84 17.64
C ALA A 296 8.10 1.81 17.26
N ASP A 297 7.24 1.62 18.24
CA ASP A 297 5.81 1.94 18.11
C ASP A 297 5.66 3.47 18.00
N ALA A 298 4.81 3.92 17.07
CA ALA A 298 4.67 5.35 16.81
C ALA A 298 4.17 6.13 18.04
N GLY A 299 3.23 5.56 18.81
CA GLY A 299 2.71 6.19 20.02
C GLY A 299 3.76 6.26 21.16
N GLU A 300 4.53 5.18 21.34
CA GLU A 300 5.63 5.15 22.33
C GLU A 300 6.74 6.10 21.94
N PHE A 301 7.17 6.09 20.69
CA PHE A 301 8.20 6.99 20.16
C PHE A 301 7.79 8.46 20.34
N MET A 302 6.56 8.80 19.98
CA MET A 302 6.04 10.17 20.13
C MET A 302 5.99 10.61 21.58
N ARG A 303 5.64 9.70 22.51
CA ARG A 303 5.62 9.99 23.94
C ARG A 303 7.04 10.27 24.47
N GLU A 304 8.01 9.39 24.17
CA GLU A 304 9.40 9.54 24.58
C GLU A 304 10.00 10.85 24.04
N ALA A 305 9.84 11.11 22.74
CA ALA A 305 10.30 12.35 22.13
C ALA A 305 9.66 13.59 22.76
N ALA A 306 8.36 13.52 23.11
CA ALA A 306 7.67 14.62 23.80
C ALA A 306 8.14 14.81 25.27
N ASP A 307 8.52 13.73 25.94
CA ASP A 307 9.10 13.79 27.31
C ASP A 307 10.53 14.34 27.31
N GLU A 308 11.28 14.11 26.25
CA GLU A 308 12.65 14.65 26.02
C GLU A 308 12.63 16.07 25.45
N ASP A 309 11.47 16.72 25.34
CA ASP A 309 11.28 18.07 24.77
C ASP A 309 11.78 18.22 23.32
N GLU A 310 11.74 17.12 22.55
CA GLU A 310 12.04 17.15 21.13
C GLU A 310 11.02 18.01 20.36
N LYS A 311 11.50 18.90 19.51
CA LYS A 311 10.67 19.90 18.83
C LYS A 311 10.82 19.81 17.31
N PRO A 312 10.20 18.82 16.65
CA PRO A 312 10.18 18.78 15.20
C PRO A 312 9.38 19.99 14.66
N ASP A 313 9.83 20.51 13.53
CA ASP A 313 9.11 21.58 12.83
C ASP A 313 7.88 21.05 12.09
N VAL A 314 8.01 19.86 11.50
CA VAL A 314 6.98 19.21 10.69
C VAL A 314 6.84 17.74 11.10
N VAL A 315 5.61 17.31 11.32
CA VAL A 315 5.29 15.88 11.53
C VAL A 315 4.46 15.38 10.36
N PHE A 316 4.94 14.35 9.66
CA PHE A 316 4.14 13.53 8.77
C PHE A 316 3.58 12.35 9.54
N MET A 317 2.29 12.09 9.33
CA MET A 317 1.62 10.93 9.87
C MET A 317 0.76 10.27 8.78
N ASP A 318 0.97 8.96 8.58
CA ASP A 318 0.20 8.11 7.67
C ASP A 318 -0.25 6.85 8.44
N PRO A 319 -1.17 7.01 9.42
CA PRO A 319 -1.57 5.94 10.31
C PRO A 319 -2.41 4.88 9.59
N PRO A 320 -2.58 3.68 10.18
CA PRO A 320 -3.48 2.65 9.67
C PRO A 320 -4.94 3.13 9.63
N ARG A 321 -5.83 2.34 9.02
CA ARG A 321 -7.26 2.66 8.87
C ARG A 321 -8.00 3.02 10.15
N ALA A 322 -7.51 2.59 11.29
CA ALA A 322 -8.06 2.94 12.61
C ALA A 322 -7.80 4.40 13.03
N GLY A 323 -6.93 5.12 12.30
CA GLY A 323 -6.41 6.42 12.68
C GLY A 323 -5.37 6.31 13.79
N SER A 324 -5.03 7.44 14.42
CA SER A 324 -4.11 7.49 15.55
C SER A 324 -4.85 7.32 16.88
N ASP A 325 -4.17 6.79 17.87
CA ASP A 325 -4.72 6.68 19.22
C ASP A 325 -4.56 8.00 20.01
N ARG A 326 -5.21 8.06 21.17
CA ARG A 326 -5.19 9.23 22.04
C ARG A 326 -3.79 9.58 22.51
N LYS A 327 -2.99 8.58 22.89
CA LYS A 327 -1.64 8.80 23.42
C LYS A 327 -0.74 9.45 22.39
N PHE A 328 -0.83 8.99 21.14
CA PHE A 328 -0.12 9.62 20.01
C PHE A 328 -0.56 11.08 19.82
N LEU A 329 -1.88 11.34 19.78
CA LEU A 329 -2.40 12.70 19.57
C LEU A 329 -2.04 13.65 20.71
N ASP A 330 -2.06 13.19 21.97
CA ASP A 330 -1.65 13.97 23.14
C ASP A 330 -0.15 14.32 23.09
N SER A 331 0.70 13.35 22.69
CA SER A 331 2.13 13.57 22.51
C SER A 331 2.40 14.56 21.38
N LEU A 332 1.67 14.46 20.26
CA LEU A 332 1.77 15.42 19.16
C LEU A 332 1.40 16.85 19.61
N ILE A 333 0.36 16.99 20.42
CA ILE A 333 -0.05 18.29 21.01
C ILE A 333 1.05 18.82 21.94
N LYS A 334 1.64 17.98 22.79
CA LYS A 334 2.73 18.33 23.71
C LYS A 334 3.98 18.78 22.98
N MET A 335 4.44 18.04 21.95
CA MET A 335 5.58 18.38 21.10
C MET A 335 5.33 19.67 20.32
N SER A 336 4.09 19.95 19.99
CA SER A 336 3.63 21.19 19.37
C SER A 336 4.39 21.60 18.09
N PRO A 337 4.58 20.73 17.08
CA PRO A 337 5.24 21.09 15.84
C PRO A 337 4.53 22.25 15.14
N LYS A 338 5.27 23.01 14.31
CA LYS A 338 4.68 24.12 13.55
C LYS A 338 3.62 23.63 12.56
N LYS A 339 3.84 22.44 11.99
CA LYS A 339 3.00 21.83 10.96
C LYS A 339 2.79 20.34 11.21
N VAL A 340 1.58 19.88 10.91
CA VAL A 340 1.26 18.45 10.85
C VAL A 340 0.67 18.15 9.47
N VAL A 341 1.29 17.25 8.73
CA VAL A 341 0.79 16.72 7.47
C VAL A 341 0.21 15.35 7.72
N TYR A 342 -1.12 15.25 7.67
CA TYR A 342 -1.85 14.01 7.90
C TYR A 342 -2.27 13.40 6.55
N VAL A 343 -1.72 12.25 6.20
CA VAL A 343 -2.16 11.39 5.09
C VAL A 343 -3.10 10.33 5.67
N SER A 344 -4.27 10.13 5.09
CA SER A 344 -5.26 9.20 5.64
C SER A 344 -6.01 8.44 4.56
N CYS A 345 -6.09 7.12 4.72
CA CYS A 345 -6.89 6.23 3.88
C CYS A 345 -8.36 6.10 4.35
N ASN A 346 -8.73 6.75 5.46
CA ASN A 346 -10.08 6.65 6.03
C ASN A 346 -10.57 8.03 6.52
N PRO A 347 -11.45 8.71 5.77
CA PRO A 347 -11.93 10.04 6.13
C PRO A 347 -12.79 10.08 7.41
N GLU A 348 -13.38 8.95 7.85
CA GLU A 348 -14.13 8.88 9.10
C GLU A 348 -13.22 9.01 10.32
N THR A 349 -12.14 8.22 10.37
CA THR A 349 -11.14 8.29 11.44
C THR A 349 -10.34 9.59 11.38
N LEU A 350 -10.04 10.08 10.18
CA LEU A 350 -9.43 11.40 10.00
C LEU A 350 -10.31 12.51 10.62
N ALA A 351 -11.63 12.49 10.39
CA ALA A 351 -12.54 13.48 10.96
C ALA A 351 -12.57 13.43 12.49
N ARG A 352 -12.46 12.24 13.09
CA ARG A 352 -12.34 12.04 14.55
C ARG A 352 -11.04 12.66 15.08
N ASP A 353 -9.92 12.35 14.44
CA ASP A 353 -8.60 12.79 14.90
C ASP A 353 -8.42 14.30 14.72
N LEU A 354 -8.91 14.87 13.61
CA LEU A 354 -8.92 16.32 13.38
C LEU A 354 -9.78 17.04 14.42
N ALA A 355 -10.96 16.50 14.78
CA ALA A 355 -11.79 17.08 15.81
C ALA A 355 -11.05 17.14 17.15
N TYR A 356 -10.36 16.05 17.51
CA TYR A 356 -9.58 16.00 18.72
C TYR A 356 -8.43 17.02 18.73
N LEU A 357 -7.63 17.06 17.67
CA LEU A 357 -6.51 17.98 17.54
C LEU A 357 -6.96 19.45 17.57
N THR A 358 -8.01 19.81 16.84
CA THR A 358 -8.48 21.20 16.75
C THR A 358 -9.20 21.68 18.00
N GLN A 359 -9.76 20.78 18.82
CA GLN A 359 -10.43 21.12 20.09
C GLN A 359 -9.45 21.24 21.27
N ASN A 360 -8.36 20.47 21.26
CA ASN A 360 -7.44 20.36 22.40
C ASN A 360 -6.09 21.05 22.17
N SER A 361 -5.94 21.79 21.07
CA SER A 361 -4.70 22.48 20.72
C SER A 361 -4.95 23.68 19.80
N PRO A 362 -3.94 24.54 19.56
CA PRO A 362 -4.06 25.67 18.65
C PRO A 362 -4.00 25.28 17.15
N TYR A 363 -4.00 23.98 16.80
CA TYR A 363 -3.97 23.55 15.40
C TYR A 363 -5.26 23.90 14.66
N LYS A 364 -5.11 24.37 13.42
CA LYS A 364 -6.21 24.56 12.48
C LYS A 364 -5.88 23.92 11.15
N ALA A 365 -6.83 23.18 10.57
CA ALA A 365 -6.72 22.68 9.21
C ALA A 365 -6.72 23.86 8.23
N GLN A 366 -5.77 23.86 7.31
CA GLN A 366 -5.60 24.90 6.31
C GLN A 366 -6.01 24.45 4.91
N LYS A 367 -5.70 23.22 4.57
CA LYS A 367 -6.04 22.60 3.28
C LYS A 367 -6.41 21.13 3.48
N ILE A 368 -7.38 20.66 2.71
CA ILE A 368 -7.82 19.26 2.67
C ILE A 368 -7.88 18.85 1.20
N GLN A 369 -6.99 17.93 0.79
CA GLN A 369 -6.91 17.45 -0.58
C GLN A 369 -7.24 15.97 -0.67
N PRO A 370 -8.41 15.59 -1.20
CA PRO A 370 -8.71 14.19 -1.54
C PRO A 370 -7.95 13.75 -2.81
N VAL A 371 -7.51 12.49 -2.81
CA VAL A 371 -6.86 11.86 -3.96
C VAL A 371 -7.47 10.49 -4.19
N ASP A 372 -7.84 10.19 -5.43
CA ASP A 372 -8.36 8.87 -5.78
C ASP A 372 -7.24 7.86 -6.02
N MET A 373 -6.75 7.28 -4.92
CA MET A 373 -5.73 6.21 -4.94
C MET A 373 -6.27 4.87 -5.44
N PHE A 374 -7.58 4.66 -5.32
CA PHE A 374 -8.20 3.34 -5.55
C PHE A 374 -9.43 3.46 -6.46
N PRO A 375 -9.26 3.80 -7.76
CA PRO A 375 -10.36 3.79 -8.72
C PRO A 375 -11.22 2.53 -8.64
N HIS A 376 -12.50 2.66 -8.91
CA HIS A 376 -13.55 1.63 -8.83
C HIS A 376 -13.92 1.15 -7.42
N THR A 377 -13.20 1.58 -6.37
CA THR A 377 -13.54 1.27 -4.97
C THR A 377 -14.11 2.49 -4.25
N ALA A 378 -14.77 2.29 -3.11
CA ALA A 378 -15.29 3.37 -2.26
C ALA A 378 -14.22 4.06 -1.37
N HIS A 379 -12.97 3.63 -1.48
CA HIS A 379 -11.85 4.20 -0.72
C HIS A 379 -11.35 5.50 -1.35
N VAL A 380 -10.93 6.42 -0.49
CA VAL A 380 -10.33 7.70 -0.88
C VAL A 380 -9.22 8.03 0.11
N GLU A 381 -8.08 8.47 -0.43
CA GLU A 381 -7.00 9.04 0.38
C GLU A 381 -7.20 10.55 0.54
N THR A 382 -6.76 11.09 1.65
CA THR A 382 -6.90 12.52 1.91
C THR A 382 -5.65 13.05 2.61
N VAL A 383 -5.06 14.12 2.07
CA VAL A 383 -3.96 14.86 2.70
C VAL A 383 -4.52 16.09 3.37
N VAL A 384 -4.18 16.29 4.65
CA VAL A 384 -4.54 17.48 5.41
C VAL A 384 -3.28 18.13 5.96
N ILE A 385 -3.19 19.45 5.83
CA ILE A 385 -2.20 20.25 6.56
C ILE A 385 -2.88 20.98 7.72
N LEU A 386 -2.35 20.77 8.93
CA LEU A 386 -2.66 21.58 10.08
C LEU A 386 -1.47 22.48 10.41
N ASN A 387 -1.75 23.76 10.62
CA ASN A 387 -0.78 24.70 11.12
C ASN A 387 -1.12 25.04 12.59
N ARG A 388 -0.08 25.18 13.39
CA ARG A 388 -0.21 25.72 14.75
C ARG A 388 -0.40 27.24 14.63
N ASN A 389 -1.54 27.76 15.10
CA ASN A 389 -1.71 29.19 15.27
C ASN A 389 -0.97 29.62 16.53
N VAL A 390 -0.13 30.63 16.40
CA VAL A 390 0.59 31.26 17.53
C VAL A 390 -0.33 32.27 18.18
#